data_e6c130046d0978e4a1cbd1c97901d1c2
#
_entry.id   e6c130046d0978e4a1cbd1c97901d1c2
#
_cell.length_a   1.000
_cell.length_b   1.000
_cell.length_c   1.000
_cell.angle_alpha   90.00
_cell.angle_beta   90.00
_cell.angle_gamma   90.00
#
_symmetry.space_group_name_H-M   'P 1'
#
loop_
_entity.id
_entity.type
_entity.pdbx_description
1 polymer ?
#
loop_
_entity_poly.entity_id
_entity_poly.type
_entity_poly.pdbx_seq_one_letter_code
_entity_poly.pdbx_strand_id
1 'polypeptide(L)'
;MKENSLKPVIEKLEDLFSKFNEKFYNYELDKPIITISPDTTKGAYGWCTAWKAWSTQEKVTDFSKMKPEDIEAMKKEGFYEINICAEYLSRPFDKVAETLLHEMVHLYNLQVGVQDTSRGGTYHNKKYKEAAEKHGLTVEKDAKYGWTKTSLNDEAQAFVDGLQDKKFQLFRKSLPKLPGAAKTKQSTRKYVCPVCGCIIRATKEVHVICGDCNVEFEEAE
;
A
#
# COMPACT_ATOMS: atom_id res chain seq x y z
N MET A 1 -18.42 20.03 23.32
CA MET A 1 -18.59 19.30 22.04
C MET A 1 -17.44 18.33 21.92
N LYS A 2 -17.66 17.03 21.61
CA LYS A 2 -16.56 16.14 21.27
C LYS A 2 -16.00 16.62 19.93
N GLU A 3 -14.72 16.96 19.92
CA GLU A 3 -14.02 17.38 18.70
C GLU A 3 -13.90 16.16 17.75
N ASN A 4 -14.58 16.22 16.61
CA ASN A 4 -14.48 15.18 15.60
C ASN A 4 -13.19 15.39 14.81
N SER A 5 -12.12 14.73 15.24
CA SER A 5 -10.78 14.88 14.67
C SER A 5 -10.11 13.52 14.51
N LEU A 6 -9.30 13.37 13.45
CA LEU A 6 -8.39 12.23 13.27
C LEU A 6 -7.14 12.33 14.15
N LYS A 7 -6.90 13.50 14.76
CA LYS A 7 -5.69 13.76 15.56
C LYS A 7 -5.40 12.66 16.61
N PRO A 8 -6.38 12.24 17.47
CA PRO A 8 -6.09 11.21 18.46
C PRO A 8 -5.75 9.84 17.85
N VAL A 9 -6.24 9.54 16.64
CA VAL A 9 -5.92 8.29 15.95
C VAL A 9 -4.50 8.35 15.39
N ILE A 10 -4.12 9.47 14.79
CA ILE A 10 -2.78 9.70 14.26
C ILE A 10 -1.75 9.68 15.41
N GLU A 11 -1.99 10.41 16.50
CA GLU A 11 -1.11 10.42 17.68
C GLU A 11 -0.89 9.01 18.25
N LYS A 12 -1.94 8.18 18.27
CA LYS A 12 -1.81 6.79 18.72
C LYS A 12 -0.97 5.93 17.78
N LEU A 13 -1.11 6.09 16.46
CA LEU A 13 -0.27 5.39 15.49
C LEU A 13 1.18 5.88 15.53
N GLU A 14 1.41 7.16 15.76
CA GLU A 14 2.76 7.73 15.94
C GLU A 14 3.43 7.22 17.24
N ASP A 15 2.67 7.12 18.33
CA ASP A 15 3.15 6.53 19.58
C ASP A 15 3.50 5.05 19.38
N LEU A 16 2.65 4.30 18.69
CA LEU A 16 2.90 2.90 18.37
C LEU A 16 4.14 2.73 17.48
N PHE A 17 4.28 3.59 16.45
CA PHE A 17 5.49 3.63 15.62
C PHE A 17 6.74 3.86 16.47
N SER A 18 6.71 4.84 17.37
CA SER A 18 7.85 5.17 18.23
C SER A 18 8.24 3.99 19.12
N LYS A 19 7.26 3.31 19.70
CA LYS A 19 7.48 2.12 20.53
C LYS A 19 8.03 0.93 19.75
N PHE A 20 7.54 0.71 18.53
CA PHE A 20 8.08 -0.31 17.64
C PHE A 20 9.48 0.03 17.14
N ASN A 21 9.75 1.30 16.85
CA ASN A 21 11.08 1.75 16.46
C ASN A 21 12.10 1.53 17.57
N GLU A 22 11.73 1.83 18.82
CA GLU A 22 12.54 1.50 19.98
C GLU A 22 12.78 -0.01 20.11
N LYS A 23 11.70 -0.79 20.13
CA LYS A 23 11.75 -2.21 20.49
C LYS A 23 12.38 -3.10 19.42
N PHE A 24 12.06 -2.86 18.14
CA PHE A 24 12.41 -3.77 17.03
C PHE A 24 13.45 -3.20 16.08
N TYR A 25 13.71 -1.89 16.11
CA TYR A 25 14.64 -1.23 15.21
C TYR A 25 15.73 -0.43 15.92
N ASN A 26 15.77 -0.48 17.27
CA ASN A 26 16.79 0.22 18.06
C ASN A 26 16.91 1.73 17.69
N TYR A 27 15.77 2.38 17.43
CA TYR A 27 15.66 3.79 16.98
C TYR A 27 16.30 4.07 15.59
N GLU A 28 16.55 3.06 14.77
CA GLU A 28 17.21 3.24 13.46
C GLU A 28 16.30 3.85 12.39
N LEU A 29 14.97 3.85 12.59
CA LEU A 29 14.04 4.40 11.60
C LEU A 29 13.84 5.91 11.77
N ASP A 30 13.99 6.65 10.66
CA ASP A 30 13.50 8.02 10.59
C ASP A 30 11.97 8.05 10.73
N LYS A 31 11.45 9.02 11.48
CA LYS A 31 10.00 9.14 11.65
C LYS A 31 9.34 9.51 10.32
N PRO A 32 8.43 8.69 9.78
CA PRO A 32 7.65 9.04 8.60
C PRO A 32 6.49 9.98 8.95
N ILE A 33 5.83 10.51 7.94
CA ILE A 33 4.51 11.10 8.11
C ILE A 33 3.48 9.96 8.13
N ILE A 34 2.73 9.84 9.23
CA ILE A 34 1.65 8.85 9.32
C ILE A 34 0.35 9.47 8.87
N THR A 35 -0.28 8.84 7.88
CA THR A 35 -1.55 9.29 7.32
C THR A 35 -2.64 8.23 7.47
N ILE A 36 -3.89 8.68 7.38
CA ILE A 36 -5.07 7.83 7.38
C ILE A 36 -5.92 8.25 6.20
N SER A 37 -6.08 7.35 5.23
CA SER A 37 -6.88 7.63 4.04
C SER A 37 -7.82 6.47 3.71
N PRO A 38 -8.83 6.71 2.85
CA PRO A 38 -9.66 5.64 2.32
C PRO A 38 -8.84 4.57 1.59
N ASP A 39 -9.31 3.31 1.65
CA ASP A 39 -8.77 2.24 0.81
C ASP A 39 -9.08 2.52 -0.67
N THR A 40 -8.06 2.90 -1.43
CA THR A 40 -8.14 3.14 -2.88
C THR A 40 -7.70 1.94 -3.70
N THR A 41 -7.04 0.94 -3.08
CA THR A 41 -6.41 -0.20 -3.76
C THR A 41 -7.09 -1.54 -3.54
N LYS A 42 -8.34 -1.55 -3.08
CA LYS A 42 -9.17 -2.74 -2.82
C LYS A 42 -8.44 -3.83 -2.03
N GLY A 43 -8.39 -3.66 -0.71
CA GLY A 43 -7.92 -4.67 0.23
C GLY A 43 -6.50 -4.49 0.73
N ALA A 44 -5.84 -3.37 0.41
CA ALA A 44 -4.64 -2.98 1.11
C ALA A 44 -5.00 -2.42 2.49
N TYR A 45 -4.33 -2.89 3.53
CA TYR A 45 -4.55 -2.40 4.89
C TYR A 45 -3.75 -1.14 5.20
N GLY A 46 -2.66 -0.94 4.47
CA GLY A 46 -1.78 0.20 4.53
C GLY A 46 -0.82 0.21 3.34
N TRP A 47 0.05 1.20 3.28
CA TRP A 47 1.20 1.25 2.38
C TRP A 47 2.29 2.17 2.92
N CYS A 48 3.54 1.91 2.50
CA CYS A 48 4.66 2.82 2.66
C CYS A 48 5.03 3.39 1.28
N THR A 49 5.24 4.71 1.17
CA THR A 49 5.68 5.31 -0.10
C THR A 49 7.11 4.90 -0.43
N ALA A 50 7.37 4.56 -1.69
CA ALA A 50 8.71 4.18 -2.16
C ALA A 50 9.67 5.38 -2.35
N TRP A 51 9.24 6.58 -2.00
CA TRP A 51 9.96 7.85 -2.11
C TRP A 51 9.48 8.81 -1.03
N LYS A 52 10.28 9.83 -0.72
CA LYS A 52 9.93 10.83 0.30
C LYS A 52 8.88 11.79 -0.25
N ALA A 53 7.61 11.50 0.08
CA ALA A 53 6.43 12.16 -0.48
C ALA A 53 6.09 13.51 0.17
N TRP A 54 6.63 13.79 1.35
CA TRP A 54 6.34 14.98 2.13
C TRP A 54 7.57 15.88 2.28
N SER A 55 7.38 17.20 2.17
CA SER A 55 8.43 18.21 2.32
C SER A 55 7.94 19.38 3.18
N THR A 56 8.85 19.99 3.92
CA THR A 56 8.59 21.26 4.62
C THR A 56 8.81 22.49 3.74
N GLN A 57 9.33 22.30 2.52
CA GLN A 57 9.56 23.38 1.56
C GLN A 57 8.37 23.47 0.61
N GLU A 58 7.80 24.68 0.52
CA GLU A 58 6.82 24.99 -0.51
C GLU A 58 7.53 25.13 -1.87
N LYS A 59 7.49 24.08 -2.66
CA LYS A 59 7.99 24.12 -4.03
C LYS A 59 6.80 24.03 -4.98
N VAL A 60 6.39 25.16 -5.54
CA VAL A 60 5.55 25.18 -6.76
C VAL A 60 6.46 24.80 -7.93
N THR A 61 6.39 23.56 -8.37
CA THR A 61 7.29 23.05 -9.40
C THR A 61 6.49 22.75 -10.66
N ASP A 62 6.89 23.39 -11.77
CA ASP A 62 6.42 23.01 -13.09
C ASP A 62 7.15 21.75 -13.55
N PHE A 63 6.56 20.60 -13.25
CA PHE A 63 7.13 19.28 -13.58
C PHE A 63 7.39 19.10 -15.09
N SER A 64 6.72 19.87 -15.96
CA SER A 64 6.89 19.78 -17.42
C SER A 64 8.29 20.19 -17.89
N LYS A 65 9.02 20.93 -17.05
CA LYS A 65 10.37 21.47 -17.34
C LYS A 65 11.49 20.79 -16.57
N MET A 66 11.15 19.83 -15.70
CA MET A 66 12.14 19.14 -14.88
C MET A 66 12.89 18.08 -15.67
N LYS A 67 14.18 17.97 -15.43
CA LYS A 67 14.99 16.88 -15.93
C LYS A 67 14.82 15.62 -15.06
N PRO A 68 15.06 14.41 -15.60
CA PRO A 68 14.97 13.17 -14.83
C PRO A 68 15.84 13.17 -13.57
N GLU A 69 17.04 13.76 -13.60
CA GLU A 69 17.94 13.86 -12.45
C GLU A 69 17.35 14.73 -11.31
N ASP A 70 16.63 15.81 -11.65
CA ASP A 70 15.99 16.69 -10.67
C ASP A 70 14.82 15.97 -9.99
N ILE A 71 14.06 15.17 -10.75
CA ILE A 71 12.97 14.33 -10.22
C ILE A 71 13.52 13.28 -9.26
N GLU A 72 14.64 12.62 -9.61
CA GLU A 72 15.28 11.65 -8.73
C GLU A 72 15.87 12.29 -7.47
N ALA A 73 16.38 13.52 -7.54
CA ALA A 73 16.84 14.27 -6.39
C ALA A 73 15.67 14.61 -5.44
N MET A 74 14.54 15.09 -6.00
CA MET A 74 13.33 15.39 -5.21
C MET A 74 12.80 14.18 -4.45
N LYS A 75 12.85 12.98 -5.03
CA LYS A 75 12.39 11.76 -4.35
C LYS A 75 13.17 11.41 -3.09
N LYS A 76 14.38 11.95 -2.93
CA LYS A 76 15.29 11.72 -1.80
C LYS A 76 15.17 12.76 -0.70
N GLU A 77 14.52 13.90 -0.96
CA GLU A 77 14.35 14.98 0.00
C GLU A 77 13.02 14.88 0.74
N GLY A 78 13.00 15.13 2.04
CA GLY A 78 11.78 15.18 2.85
C GLY A 78 11.52 13.91 3.65
N PHE A 79 10.25 13.48 3.74
CA PHE A 79 9.82 12.39 4.62
C PHE A 79 9.05 11.32 3.84
N TYR A 80 9.27 10.06 4.21
CA TYR A 80 8.43 8.95 3.78
C TYR A 80 7.03 9.06 4.37
N GLU A 81 6.08 8.38 3.78
CA GLU A 81 4.72 8.25 4.30
C GLU A 81 4.41 6.79 4.60
N ILE A 82 3.83 6.56 5.78
CA ILE A 82 3.13 5.33 6.09
C ILE A 82 1.65 5.67 6.20
N ASN A 83 0.84 5.04 5.36
CA ASN A 83 -0.61 5.17 5.40
C ASN A 83 -1.27 3.94 6.03
N ILE A 84 -2.26 4.16 6.87
CA ILE A 84 -3.17 3.12 7.36
C ILE A 84 -4.56 3.38 6.79
N CYS A 85 -5.13 2.38 6.13
CA CYS A 85 -6.44 2.52 5.51
C CYS A 85 -7.54 2.64 6.56
N ALA A 86 -8.31 3.71 6.45
CA ALA A 86 -9.31 4.14 7.43
C ALA A 86 -10.41 3.09 7.70
N GLU A 87 -10.78 2.31 6.69
CA GLU A 87 -11.79 1.26 6.80
C GLU A 87 -11.34 0.09 7.70
N TYR A 88 -10.03 -0.08 7.88
CA TYR A 88 -9.46 -1.21 8.62
C TYR A 88 -9.04 -0.87 10.04
N LEU A 89 -9.25 0.37 10.49
CA LEU A 89 -9.03 0.78 11.89
C LEU A 89 -9.99 0.09 12.87
N SER A 90 -11.12 -0.46 12.39
CA SER A 90 -12.09 -1.21 13.20
C SER A 90 -11.65 -2.65 13.49
N ARG A 91 -10.56 -3.12 12.89
CA ARG A 91 -9.98 -4.44 13.21
C ARG A 91 -9.46 -4.47 14.66
N PRO A 92 -9.24 -5.67 15.23
CA PRO A 92 -8.53 -5.79 16.49
C PRO A 92 -7.23 -4.98 16.49
N PHE A 93 -6.86 -4.41 17.62
CA PHE A 93 -5.71 -3.50 17.71
C PHE A 93 -4.39 -4.15 17.29
N ASP A 94 -4.18 -5.43 17.65
CA ASP A 94 -3.03 -6.23 17.22
C ASP A 94 -2.94 -6.34 15.69
N LYS A 95 -4.08 -6.39 14.98
CA LYS A 95 -4.13 -6.43 13.52
C LYS A 95 -3.82 -5.09 12.85
N VAL A 96 -4.11 -3.98 13.52
CA VAL A 96 -3.68 -2.65 13.06
C VAL A 96 -2.19 -2.46 13.36
N ALA A 97 -1.73 -2.91 14.54
CA ALA A 97 -0.32 -2.91 14.92
C ALA A 97 0.53 -3.76 13.97
N GLU A 98 0.07 -4.95 13.61
CA GLU A 98 0.68 -5.80 12.58
C GLU A 98 0.84 -5.06 11.25
N THR A 99 -0.23 -4.37 10.79
CA THR A 99 -0.16 -3.58 9.56
C THR A 99 0.88 -2.47 9.65
N LEU A 100 0.91 -1.73 10.75
CA LEU A 100 1.93 -0.69 10.94
C LEU A 100 3.34 -1.27 10.91
N LEU A 101 3.57 -2.39 11.60
CA LEU A 101 4.88 -3.05 11.64
C LEU A 101 5.27 -3.59 10.25
N HIS A 102 4.31 -4.08 9.44
CA HIS A 102 4.51 -4.47 8.06
C HIS A 102 5.03 -3.31 7.21
N GLU A 103 4.42 -2.13 7.32
CA GLU A 103 4.83 -0.94 6.58
C GLU A 103 6.17 -0.39 7.09
N MET A 104 6.49 -0.56 8.38
CA MET A 104 7.78 -0.20 8.95
C MET A 104 8.92 -1.06 8.39
N VAL A 105 8.67 -2.31 8.01
CA VAL A 105 9.66 -3.16 7.30
C VAL A 105 10.00 -2.56 5.94
N HIS A 106 9.00 -2.08 5.18
CA HIS A 106 9.25 -1.37 3.93
C HIS A 106 10.07 -0.10 4.14
N LEU A 107 9.72 0.70 5.14
CA LEU A 107 10.48 1.89 5.51
C LEU A 107 11.94 1.56 5.82
N TYR A 108 12.20 0.52 6.64
CA TYR A 108 13.55 0.07 6.95
C TYR A 108 14.32 -0.29 5.67
N ASN A 109 13.75 -1.12 4.83
CA ASN A 109 14.40 -1.55 3.58
C ASN A 109 14.70 -0.38 2.65
N LEU A 110 13.80 0.60 2.54
CA LEU A 110 14.02 1.83 1.78
C LEU A 110 15.18 2.65 2.33
N GLN A 111 15.28 2.81 3.67
CA GLN A 111 16.34 3.57 4.30
C GLN A 111 17.72 2.92 4.13
N VAL A 112 17.80 1.59 4.17
CA VAL A 112 19.06 0.86 3.94
C VAL A 112 19.32 0.52 2.47
N GLY A 113 18.51 1.03 1.54
CA GLY A 113 18.70 0.85 0.10
C GLY A 113 18.41 -0.56 -0.41
N VAL A 114 17.57 -1.32 0.29
CA VAL A 114 17.17 -2.68 -0.07
C VAL A 114 15.85 -2.67 -0.82
N GLN A 115 15.83 -3.13 -2.06
CA GLN A 115 14.59 -3.34 -2.81
C GLN A 115 13.93 -4.65 -2.35
N ASP A 116 12.84 -4.53 -1.61
CA ASP A 116 12.10 -5.61 -0.98
C ASP A 116 10.84 -6.05 -1.74
N THR A 117 10.45 -5.28 -2.75
CA THR A 117 9.30 -5.57 -3.62
C THR A 117 9.72 -5.65 -5.08
N SER A 118 8.85 -6.22 -5.91
CA SER A 118 8.93 -6.27 -7.37
C SER A 118 7.54 -6.12 -7.99
N ARG A 119 7.42 -6.18 -9.31
CA ARG A 119 6.16 -6.02 -10.06
C ARG A 119 5.43 -4.73 -9.70
N GLY A 120 6.15 -3.60 -9.72
CA GLY A 120 5.58 -2.31 -9.37
C GLY A 120 5.11 -2.19 -7.91
N GLY A 121 5.84 -2.80 -6.98
CA GLY A 121 5.53 -2.74 -5.54
C GLY A 121 4.55 -3.80 -5.02
N THR A 122 3.97 -4.63 -5.92
CA THR A 122 2.89 -5.55 -5.52
C THR A 122 3.37 -6.92 -5.05
N TYR A 123 4.62 -7.31 -5.33
CA TYR A 123 5.15 -8.62 -4.96
C TYR A 123 6.28 -8.48 -3.94
N HIS A 124 6.09 -9.00 -2.73
CA HIS A 124 7.09 -9.02 -1.66
C HIS A 124 8.09 -10.15 -1.91
N ASN A 125 9.38 -9.81 -2.00
CA ASN A 125 10.44 -10.76 -2.29
C ASN A 125 11.05 -11.37 -1.00
N LYS A 126 12.12 -12.17 -1.13
CA LYS A 126 12.79 -12.79 0.03
C LYS A 126 13.44 -11.77 0.97
N LYS A 127 13.91 -10.63 0.46
CA LYS A 127 14.52 -9.57 1.29
C LYS A 127 13.49 -8.94 2.23
N TYR A 128 12.24 -8.77 1.75
CA TYR A 128 11.14 -8.37 2.62
C TYR A 128 10.95 -9.39 3.76
N LYS A 129 10.86 -10.69 3.42
CA LYS A 129 10.71 -11.75 4.42
C LYS A 129 11.79 -11.70 5.48
N GLU A 130 13.07 -11.66 5.07
CA GLU A 130 14.23 -11.64 5.97
C GLU A 130 14.19 -10.44 6.93
N ALA A 131 13.87 -9.25 6.41
CA ALA A 131 13.73 -8.05 7.23
C ALA A 131 12.51 -8.16 8.18
N ALA A 132 11.38 -8.64 7.71
CA ALA A 132 10.17 -8.79 8.50
C ALA A 132 10.36 -9.76 9.66
N GLU A 133 10.97 -10.92 9.42
CA GLU A 133 11.26 -11.92 10.45
C GLU A 133 12.25 -11.40 11.50
N LYS A 134 13.22 -10.56 11.07
CA LYS A 134 14.16 -9.90 11.99
C LYS A 134 13.47 -8.87 12.90
N HIS A 135 12.40 -8.24 12.42
CA HIS A 135 11.76 -7.11 13.08
C HIS A 135 10.34 -7.42 13.61
N GLY A 136 10.13 -8.62 14.15
CA GLY A 136 8.96 -8.95 14.96
C GLY A 136 7.77 -9.54 14.20
N LEU A 137 7.94 -9.93 12.93
CA LEU A 137 6.89 -10.57 12.14
C LEU A 137 7.23 -12.03 11.82
N THR A 138 6.20 -12.86 11.68
CA THR A 138 6.24 -14.13 10.94
C THR A 138 5.68 -13.91 9.56
N VAL A 139 6.20 -14.61 8.56
CA VAL A 139 5.85 -14.34 7.15
C VAL A 139 5.52 -15.63 6.40
N GLU A 140 4.34 -15.66 5.78
CA GLU A 140 3.92 -16.73 4.90
C GLU A 140 3.89 -16.27 3.44
N LYS A 141 4.11 -17.21 2.53
CA LYS A 141 4.11 -16.92 1.10
C LYS A 141 2.71 -17.03 0.51
N ASP A 142 2.30 -15.98 -0.18
CA ASP A 142 1.16 -15.99 -1.07
C ASP A 142 1.60 -16.30 -2.51
N ALA A 143 0.80 -17.04 -3.26
CA ALA A 143 1.12 -17.44 -4.63
C ALA A 143 1.23 -16.25 -5.60
N LYS A 144 0.42 -15.20 -5.38
CA LYS A 144 0.32 -14.03 -6.26
C LYS A 144 1.20 -12.89 -5.81
N TYR A 145 1.26 -12.64 -4.48
CA TYR A 145 1.86 -11.44 -3.89
C TYR A 145 3.18 -11.70 -3.17
N GLY A 146 3.67 -12.94 -3.19
CA GLY A 146 4.95 -13.30 -2.58
C GLY A 146 4.87 -13.40 -1.05
N TRP A 147 5.87 -12.93 -0.34
CA TRP A 147 5.99 -13.01 1.12
C TRP A 147 5.24 -11.86 1.81
N THR A 148 3.92 -11.82 1.63
CA THR A 148 3.06 -10.70 2.05
C THR A 148 2.11 -11.02 3.21
N LYS A 149 1.86 -12.31 3.53
CA LYS A 149 1.03 -12.66 4.66
C LYS A 149 1.86 -12.59 5.92
N THR A 150 1.65 -11.55 6.70
CA THR A 150 2.36 -11.32 7.95
C THR A 150 1.47 -11.56 9.15
N SER A 151 2.09 -11.89 10.26
CA SER A 151 1.51 -11.84 11.60
C SER A 151 2.57 -11.43 12.61
N LEU A 152 2.17 -10.86 13.74
CA LEU A 152 3.10 -10.60 14.83
C LEU A 152 3.70 -11.94 15.29
N ASN A 153 5.02 -11.99 15.52
CA ASN A 153 5.62 -13.13 16.19
C ASN A 153 5.29 -13.08 17.70
N ASP A 154 5.67 -14.11 18.46
CA ASP A 154 5.33 -14.21 19.88
C ASP A 154 5.84 -13.02 20.70
N GLU A 155 7.04 -12.51 20.39
CA GLU A 155 7.62 -11.35 21.06
C GLU A 155 6.84 -10.07 20.77
N ALA A 156 6.50 -9.82 19.50
CA ALA A 156 5.75 -8.65 19.09
C ALA A 156 4.29 -8.72 19.58
N GLN A 157 3.70 -9.92 19.59
CA GLN A 157 2.36 -10.12 20.15
C GLN A 157 2.34 -9.80 21.64
N ALA A 158 3.26 -10.36 22.41
CA ALA A 158 3.37 -10.09 23.85
C ALA A 158 3.62 -8.59 24.14
N PHE A 159 4.44 -7.93 23.31
CA PHE A 159 4.68 -6.50 23.40
C PHE A 159 3.40 -5.69 23.17
N VAL A 160 2.66 -5.98 22.10
CA VAL A 160 1.38 -5.32 21.79
C VAL A 160 0.33 -5.58 22.85
N ASP A 161 0.29 -6.81 23.41
CA ASP A 161 -0.64 -7.17 24.48
C ASP A 161 -0.36 -6.40 25.77
N GLY A 162 0.88 -6.05 26.02
CA GLY A 162 1.30 -5.23 27.16
C GLY A 162 0.98 -3.74 27.03
N LEU A 163 0.61 -3.25 25.84
CA LEU A 163 0.32 -1.82 25.64
C LEU A 163 -0.98 -1.40 26.33
N GLN A 164 -0.97 -0.16 26.86
CA GLN A 164 -2.17 0.48 27.38
C GLN A 164 -2.96 1.14 26.23
N ASP A 165 -4.26 1.39 26.47
CA ASP A 165 -5.14 2.11 25.52
C ASP A 165 -5.12 1.57 24.07
N LYS A 166 -5.50 0.31 23.91
CA LYS A 166 -5.55 -0.42 22.62
C LYS A 166 -6.82 -0.16 21.80
N LYS A 167 -7.49 0.98 21.97
CA LYS A 167 -8.76 1.27 21.25
C LYS A 167 -8.64 2.52 20.42
N PHE A 168 -9.03 2.42 19.15
CA PHE A 168 -9.31 3.59 18.33
C PHE A 168 -10.74 4.08 18.59
N GLN A 169 -10.97 5.39 18.47
CA GLN A 169 -12.25 6.02 18.80
C GLN A 169 -13.01 6.49 17.55
N LEU A 170 -12.37 6.48 16.38
CA LEU A 170 -12.94 6.94 15.13
C LEU A 170 -12.69 5.92 14.03
N PHE A 171 -13.75 5.57 13.30
CA PHE A 171 -13.71 4.56 12.24
C PHE A 171 -14.43 5.08 11.00
N ARG A 172 -13.87 4.77 9.84
CA ARG A 172 -14.53 5.01 8.57
C ARG A 172 -15.47 3.85 8.26
N LYS A 173 -16.74 4.19 7.95
CA LYS A 173 -17.72 3.20 7.53
C LYS A 173 -17.61 2.97 6.02
N SER A 174 -17.52 1.72 5.59
CA SER A 174 -17.78 1.34 4.21
C SER A 174 -19.27 1.23 4.00
N LEU A 175 -19.81 1.86 2.95
CA LEU A 175 -21.20 1.65 2.59
C LEU A 175 -21.37 0.23 2.04
N PRO A 176 -22.32 -0.56 2.56
CA PRO A 176 -22.62 -1.85 1.95
C PRO A 176 -23.10 -1.63 0.51
N LYS A 177 -22.67 -2.50 -0.39
CA LYS A 177 -23.24 -2.52 -1.74
C LYS A 177 -24.72 -2.89 -1.61
N LEU A 178 -25.59 -2.00 -2.08
CA LEU A 178 -27.02 -2.28 -2.11
C LEU A 178 -27.28 -3.54 -2.93
N PRO A 179 -28.10 -4.51 -2.43
CA PRO A 179 -28.53 -5.63 -3.24
C PRO A 179 -29.21 -5.11 -4.52
N GLY A 180 -28.76 -5.55 -5.68
CA GLY A 180 -29.26 -5.10 -6.97
C GLY A 180 -28.53 -3.91 -7.60
N ALA A 181 -27.50 -3.34 -6.95
CA ALA A 181 -26.63 -2.41 -7.66
C ALA A 181 -26.01 -3.12 -8.86
N ALA A 182 -26.39 -2.70 -10.06
CA ALA A 182 -25.88 -3.26 -11.31
C ALA A 182 -24.35 -3.26 -11.25
N LYS A 183 -23.73 -4.42 -11.52
CA LYS A 183 -22.30 -4.47 -11.81
C LYS A 183 -22.06 -3.39 -12.85
N THR A 184 -21.19 -2.43 -12.56
CA THR A 184 -20.73 -1.48 -13.58
C THR A 184 -20.30 -2.30 -14.78
N LYS A 185 -21.04 -2.18 -15.89
CA LYS A 185 -20.67 -2.88 -17.12
C LYS A 185 -19.22 -2.50 -17.41
N GLN A 186 -18.40 -3.49 -17.72
CA GLN A 186 -17.03 -3.26 -18.12
C GLN A 186 -17.07 -2.27 -19.29
N SER A 187 -16.44 -1.11 -19.12
CA SER A 187 -16.51 -0.03 -20.13
C SER A 187 -15.70 -0.34 -21.39
N THR A 188 -15.00 -1.46 -21.43
CA THR A 188 -14.17 -1.87 -22.56
C THR A 188 -14.65 -3.22 -23.10
N ARG A 189 -14.83 -3.27 -24.41
CA ARG A 189 -15.07 -4.51 -25.17
C ARG A 189 -13.73 -5.20 -25.40
N LYS A 190 -13.73 -6.51 -25.36
CA LYS A 190 -12.56 -7.34 -25.64
C LYS A 190 -12.70 -7.92 -27.05
N TYR A 191 -11.66 -7.77 -27.84
CA TYR A 191 -11.58 -8.33 -29.20
C TYR A 191 -10.40 -9.29 -29.28
N VAL A 192 -10.56 -10.40 -29.94
CA VAL A 192 -9.55 -11.46 -30.07
C VAL A 192 -9.34 -11.78 -31.55
N CYS A 193 -8.09 -11.85 -31.98
CA CYS A 193 -7.79 -12.37 -33.31
C CYS A 193 -8.06 -13.87 -33.36
N PRO A 194 -8.92 -14.38 -34.25
CA PRO A 194 -9.28 -15.81 -34.28
C PRO A 194 -8.12 -16.72 -34.73
N VAL A 195 -7.07 -16.14 -35.30
CA VAL A 195 -5.90 -16.92 -35.79
C VAL A 195 -4.77 -16.96 -34.75
N CYS A 196 -4.30 -15.82 -34.26
CA CYS A 196 -3.13 -15.77 -33.36
C CYS A 196 -3.49 -15.55 -31.89
N GLY A 197 -4.77 -15.30 -31.56
CA GLY A 197 -5.22 -15.08 -30.20
C GLY A 197 -4.79 -13.72 -29.63
N CYS A 198 -4.25 -12.80 -30.43
CA CYS A 198 -3.93 -11.44 -29.98
C CYS A 198 -5.18 -10.76 -29.43
N ILE A 199 -5.03 -10.03 -28.34
CA ILE A 199 -6.16 -9.39 -27.63
C ILE A 199 -5.99 -7.87 -27.68
N ILE A 200 -7.06 -7.19 -28.10
CA ILE A 200 -7.19 -5.74 -27.96
C ILE A 200 -8.42 -5.39 -27.13
N ARG A 201 -8.44 -4.18 -26.57
CA ARG A 201 -9.58 -3.66 -25.82
C ARG A 201 -9.95 -2.27 -26.34
N ALA A 202 -11.24 -2.05 -26.57
CA ALA A 202 -11.77 -0.77 -27.06
C ALA A 202 -12.93 -0.29 -26.18
N THR A 203 -13.08 1.01 -26.01
CA THR A 203 -14.19 1.63 -25.25
C THR A 203 -15.47 1.74 -26.06
N LYS A 204 -15.38 1.56 -27.38
CA LYS A 204 -16.50 1.56 -28.33
C LYS A 204 -16.35 0.37 -29.28
N GLU A 205 -17.39 0.12 -30.06
CA GLU A 205 -17.33 -0.85 -31.14
C GLU A 205 -16.32 -0.42 -32.20
N VAL A 206 -15.46 -1.35 -32.61
CA VAL A 206 -14.39 -1.09 -33.58
C VAL A 206 -14.24 -2.30 -34.51
N HIS A 207 -13.94 -2.02 -35.79
CA HIS A 207 -13.54 -2.98 -36.77
C HIS A 207 -12.02 -2.87 -36.96
N VAL A 208 -11.29 -3.85 -36.50
CA VAL A 208 -9.81 -3.84 -36.50
C VAL A 208 -9.29 -5.10 -37.15
N ILE A 209 -8.32 -4.97 -38.02
CA ILE A 209 -7.66 -6.07 -38.71
C ILE A 209 -6.36 -6.40 -37.98
N CYS A 210 -6.10 -7.68 -37.71
CA CYS A 210 -4.82 -8.12 -37.18
C CYS A 210 -3.74 -7.95 -38.26
N GLY A 211 -2.72 -7.13 -37.97
CA GLY A 211 -1.65 -6.86 -38.92
C GLY A 211 -0.79 -8.07 -39.27
N ASP A 212 -0.72 -9.08 -38.36
CA ASP A 212 0.04 -10.30 -38.62
C ASP A 212 -0.73 -11.37 -39.38
N CYS A 213 -2.04 -11.45 -39.14
CA CYS A 213 -2.89 -12.52 -39.67
C CYS A 213 -3.80 -12.08 -40.84
N ASN A 214 -3.91 -10.77 -41.03
CA ASN A 214 -4.79 -10.13 -42.02
C ASN A 214 -6.26 -10.58 -41.96
N VAL A 215 -6.75 -10.79 -40.71
CA VAL A 215 -8.15 -11.14 -40.39
C VAL A 215 -8.74 -10.15 -39.40
N GLU A 216 -10.05 -9.97 -39.43
CA GLU A 216 -10.75 -9.09 -38.51
C GLU A 216 -10.75 -9.69 -37.09
N PHE A 217 -10.63 -8.82 -36.07
CA PHE A 217 -10.79 -9.21 -34.67
C PHE A 217 -12.26 -9.49 -34.35
N GLU A 218 -12.53 -10.53 -33.61
CA GLU A 218 -13.86 -10.89 -33.15
C GLU A 218 -14.09 -10.40 -31.72
N GLU A 219 -15.30 -9.86 -31.44
CA GLU A 219 -15.67 -9.48 -30.06
C GLU A 219 -15.84 -10.74 -29.21
N ALA A 220 -15.14 -10.82 -28.08
CA ALA A 220 -15.22 -11.91 -27.14
C ALA A 220 -15.99 -11.46 -25.88
N GLU A 221 -16.91 -12.31 -25.40
CA GLU A 221 -17.68 -12.10 -24.18
C GLU A 221 -16.81 -12.02 -22.90
#